data_10010195fc29773ff725b703c2ff0a78
#
_entry.id   10010195fc29773ff725b703c2ff0a78
#
_cell.length_a   1.000
_cell.length_b   1.000
_cell.length_c   1.000
_cell.angle_alpha   90.00
_cell.angle_beta   90.00
_cell.angle_gamma   90.00
#
_symmetry.space_group_name_H-M   'P 1'
#
loop_
_entity.id
_entity.type
_entity.pdbx_description
1 polymer ?
#
loop_
_entity_poly.entity_id
_entity_poly.type
_entity_poly.pdbx_seq_one_letter_code
_entity_poly.pdbx_strand_id
1 'polypeptide(L)'
;LPTGFYTDYDGHGTHVAGIAAGKTYGWAKNAKIYSIKIAGLQGSQDPNSGMPISDIFDIVKEWHKTKSADVLTGVKRPTVINMSWGYFSRYLSITGGNYRGTPWTGNSRVTAYGMTGRFDGAGYRHPVRVASVDADVDELIEAGVIVCIAAGNNYHKIANTSDPDYNNYYTNTFGQTKYYHRGSSPYSSN
;
A
#
# COMPACT_ATOMS: atom_id res chain seq x y z
N LEU A 1 14.97 17.22 18.21
CA LEU A 1 13.84 16.55 17.59
C LEU A 1 12.68 16.49 18.58
N PRO A 2 11.42 16.58 18.12
CA PRO A 2 10.25 16.50 18.98
C PRO A 2 10.22 15.22 19.81
N THR A 3 9.63 15.27 21.00
CA THR A 3 9.40 14.09 21.85
C THR A 3 8.58 13.05 21.09
N GLY A 4 9.02 11.80 21.08
CA GLY A 4 8.33 10.72 20.36
C GLY A 4 8.71 10.56 18.89
N PHE A 5 9.62 11.36 18.36
CA PHE A 5 10.08 11.25 16.97
C PHE A 5 10.56 9.82 16.61
N TYR A 6 11.23 9.16 17.54
CA TYR A 6 11.73 7.78 17.37
C TYR A 6 10.79 6.71 17.92
N THR A 7 9.57 7.07 18.32
CA THR A 7 8.61 6.12 18.89
C THR A 7 7.71 5.57 17.82
N ASP A 8 7.63 4.24 17.73
CA ASP A 8 6.61 3.53 16.97
C ASP A 8 5.40 3.29 17.87
N TYR A 9 4.39 4.16 17.76
CA TYR A 9 3.18 4.08 18.58
C TYR A 9 2.23 2.96 18.17
N ASP A 10 2.30 2.49 16.92
CA ASP A 10 1.46 1.42 16.39
C ASP A 10 2.08 0.03 16.62
N GLY A 11 3.40 -0.04 16.63
CA GLY A 11 4.16 -1.28 16.77
C GLY A 11 4.27 -2.13 15.49
N HIS A 12 3.47 -1.85 14.46
CA HIS A 12 3.46 -2.61 13.21
C HIS A 12 4.80 -2.51 12.48
N GLY A 13 5.34 -1.30 12.33
CA GLY A 13 6.62 -1.08 11.66
C GLY A 13 7.78 -1.78 12.36
N THR A 14 7.81 -1.74 13.69
CA THR A 14 8.79 -2.46 14.53
C THR A 14 8.70 -3.98 14.31
N HIS A 15 7.49 -4.53 14.28
CA HIS A 15 7.27 -5.95 14.03
C HIS A 15 7.74 -6.36 12.62
N VAL A 16 7.39 -5.59 11.60
CA VAL A 16 7.85 -5.81 10.21
C VAL A 16 9.37 -5.78 10.11
N ALA A 17 10.02 -4.79 10.72
CA ALA A 17 11.48 -4.68 10.75
C ALA A 17 12.12 -5.87 11.47
N GLY A 18 11.49 -6.35 12.55
CA GLY A 18 11.92 -7.53 13.29
C GLY A 18 11.92 -8.81 12.44
N ILE A 19 10.88 -9.01 11.63
CA ILE A 19 10.81 -10.15 10.70
C ILE A 19 11.85 -10.00 9.59
N ALA A 20 12.02 -8.81 9.04
CA ALA A 20 12.97 -8.58 7.95
C ALA A 20 14.42 -8.76 8.38
N ALA A 21 14.83 -8.13 9.47
CA ALA A 21 16.24 -8.03 9.83
C ALA A 21 16.52 -8.07 11.35
N GLY A 22 15.61 -8.59 12.14
CA GLY A 22 15.81 -8.77 13.58
C GLY A 22 16.97 -9.70 13.90
N LYS A 23 17.75 -9.36 14.91
CA LYS A 23 19.00 -10.05 15.28
C LYS A 23 18.82 -11.54 15.51
N THR A 24 17.72 -11.96 16.14
CA THR A 24 17.49 -13.36 16.52
C THR A 24 16.72 -14.13 15.45
N TYR A 25 15.61 -13.59 14.96
CA TYR A 25 14.67 -14.28 14.09
C TYR A 25 14.52 -13.67 12.70
N GLY A 26 15.17 -12.51 12.44
CA GLY A 26 15.11 -11.87 11.13
C GLY A 26 15.82 -12.67 10.05
N TRP A 27 15.34 -12.56 8.83
CA TRP A 27 15.92 -13.22 7.66
C TRP A 27 17.24 -12.59 7.24
N ALA A 28 17.31 -11.27 7.21
CA ALA A 28 18.48 -10.51 6.77
C ALA A 28 19.24 -9.90 7.97
N LYS A 29 19.78 -10.72 8.86
CA LYS A 29 20.35 -10.30 10.16
C LYS A 29 21.48 -9.27 10.06
N ASN A 30 22.18 -9.21 8.93
CA ASN A 30 23.29 -8.29 8.67
C ASN A 30 22.87 -7.04 7.87
N ALA A 31 21.58 -6.91 7.56
CA ALA A 31 21.08 -5.72 6.89
C ALA A 31 21.12 -4.50 7.82
N LYS A 32 21.45 -3.34 7.26
CA LYS A 32 21.27 -2.07 7.95
C LYS A 32 19.82 -1.63 7.76
N ILE A 33 19.11 -1.37 8.85
CA ILE A 33 17.73 -0.92 8.83
C ILE A 33 17.71 0.61 8.92
N TYR A 34 16.95 1.23 8.02
CA TYR A 34 16.61 2.65 8.04
C TYR A 34 15.09 2.75 8.15
N SER A 35 14.62 3.27 9.26
CA SER A 35 13.18 3.42 9.50
C SER A 35 12.70 4.78 9.00
N ILE A 36 11.60 4.77 8.25
CA ILE A 36 10.92 5.96 7.80
C ILE A 36 9.50 5.92 8.34
N LYS A 37 9.14 6.93 9.12
CA LYS A 37 7.80 7.05 9.72
C LYS A 37 6.87 7.71 8.70
N ILE A 38 5.94 6.92 8.16
CA ILE A 38 4.99 7.36 7.12
C ILE A 38 3.63 7.78 7.69
N ALA A 39 3.29 7.34 8.90
CA ALA A 39 2.02 7.64 9.54
C ALA A 39 2.17 7.71 11.05
N GLY A 40 1.35 8.54 11.67
CA GLY A 40 1.11 8.52 13.10
C GLY A 40 -0.05 7.58 13.47
N LEU A 41 -0.37 7.45 14.76
CA LEU A 41 -1.59 6.77 15.20
C LEU A 41 -2.82 7.50 14.64
N GLN A 42 -3.73 6.74 14.05
CA GLN A 42 -4.99 7.25 13.55
C GLN A 42 -5.80 7.86 14.71
N GLY A 43 -6.09 9.17 14.64
CA GLY A 43 -6.78 9.89 15.71
C GLY A 43 -5.88 10.27 16.88
N SER A 44 -4.59 10.02 16.82
CA SER A 44 -3.66 10.42 17.85
C SER A 44 -3.23 11.87 17.70
N GLN A 45 -2.91 12.46 18.83
CA GLN A 45 -2.24 13.74 18.92
C GLN A 45 -0.73 13.60 18.64
N ASP A 46 -0.33 12.66 17.75
CA ASP A 46 1.07 12.56 17.35
C ASP A 46 1.40 13.74 16.42
N PRO A 47 2.12 14.75 16.92
CA PRO A 47 2.47 15.92 16.11
C PRO A 47 3.40 15.58 14.94
N ASN A 48 3.89 14.34 14.88
CA ASN A 48 4.82 13.85 13.88
C ASN A 48 4.10 12.85 12.94
N SER A 49 3.06 13.30 12.28
CA SER A 49 2.19 12.49 11.42
C SER A 49 2.85 11.88 10.19
N GLY A 50 4.16 11.92 10.10
CA GLY A 50 4.92 11.39 8.99
C GLY A 50 5.14 12.40 7.86
N MET A 51 6.00 12.02 6.92
CA MET A 51 6.27 12.80 5.71
C MET A 51 5.26 12.43 4.61
N PRO A 52 5.00 13.32 3.66
CA PRO A 52 4.32 12.96 2.43
C PRO A 52 5.00 11.76 1.75
N ILE A 53 4.22 10.84 1.21
CA ILE A 53 4.76 9.60 0.61
C ILE A 53 5.67 9.92 -0.58
N SER A 54 5.33 10.90 -1.42
CA SER A 54 6.17 11.36 -2.52
C SER A 54 7.55 11.81 -2.07
N ASP A 55 7.62 12.63 -1.01
CA ASP A 55 8.89 13.12 -0.47
C ASP A 55 9.76 11.96 0.03
N ILE A 56 9.13 10.93 0.61
CA ILE A 56 9.83 9.73 1.09
C ILE A 56 10.48 8.99 -0.07
N PHE A 57 9.77 8.81 -1.19
CA PHE A 57 10.30 8.12 -2.35
C PHE A 57 11.47 8.89 -2.98
N ASP A 58 11.37 10.22 -3.06
CA ASP A 58 12.45 11.06 -3.52
C ASP A 58 13.70 10.97 -2.62
N ILE A 59 13.52 11.01 -1.30
CA ILE A 59 14.60 10.84 -0.34
C ILE A 59 15.29 9.48 -0.50
N VAL A 60 14.53 8.40 -0.62
CA VAL A 60 15.09 7.05 -0.79
C VAL A 60 15.86 6.95 -2.11
N LYS A 61 15.31 7.50 -3.18
CA LYS A 61 15.93 7.54 -4.51
C LYS A 61 17.28 8.28 -4.47
N GLU A 62 17.29 9.49 -3.93
CA GLU A 62 18.50 10.29 -3.83
C GLU A 62 19.54 9.67 -2.87
N TRP A 63 19.10 9.14 -1.74
CA TRP A 63 19.99 8.41 -0.87
C TRP A 63 20.61 7.17 -1.56
N HIS A 64 19.81 6.41 -2.32
CA HIS A 64 20.32 5.28 -3.08
C HIS A 64 21.40 5.69 -4.09
N LYS A 65 21.18 6.79 -4.81
CA LYS A 65 22.12 7.31 -5.80
C LYS A 65 23.43 7.83 -5.17
N THR A 66 23.32 8.48 -4.02
CA THR A 66 24.45 9.20 -3.39
C THR A 66 25.19 8.42 -2.31
N LYS A 67 24.60 7.33 -1.77
CA LYS A 67 25.27 6.52 -0.73
C LYS A 67 26.63 6.00 -1.19
N SER A 68 27.57 5.92 -0.25
CA SER A 68 28.92 5.42 -0.50
C SER A 68 28.93 3.94 -0.87
N ALA A 69 29.88 3.56 -1.68
CA ALA A 69 30.22 2.16 -1.92
C ALA A 69 30.75 1.51 -0.61
N ASP A 70 30.58 0.21 -0.51
CA ASP A 70 31.16 -0.58 0.57
C ASP A 70 32.70 -0.54 0.45
N VAL A 71 33.37 -0.27 1.56
CA VAL A 71 34.84 -0.05 1.58
C VAL A 71 35.62 -1.29 1.17
N LEU A 72 35.07 -2.49 1.45
CA LEU A 72 35.75 -3.75 1.18
C LEU A 72 35.53 -4.21 -0.27
N THR A 73 34.36 -4.00 -0.81
CA THR A 73 33.95 -4.54 -2.11
C THR A 73 34.03 -3.50 -3.23
N GLY A 74 34.06 -2.21 -2.92
CA GLY A 74 33.96 -1.12 -3.87
C GLY A 74 32.59 -0.99 -4.54
N VAL A 75 31.59 -1.78 -4.11
CA VAL A 75 30.26 -1.83 -4.70
C VAL A 75 29.22 -1.22 -3.75
N LYS A 76 28.29 -0.46 -4.27
CA LYS A 76 27.13 0.02 -3.48
C LYS A 76 26.25 -1.16 -3.09
N ARG A 77 25.96 -1.28 -1.81
CA ARG A 77 25.03 -2.30 -1.31
C ARG A 77 23.64 -2.08 -1.91
N PRO A 78 22.86 -3.14 -2.19
CA PRO A 78 21.49 -3.00 -2.63
C PRO A 78 20.66 -2.15 -1.65
N THR A 79 19.70 -1.42 -2.16
CA THR A 79 18.65 -0.79 -1.36
C THR A 79 17.38 -1.57 -1.58
N VAL A 80 16.76 -1.99 -0.49
CA VAL A 80 15.45 -2.64 -0.50
C VAL A 80 14.50 -1.76 0.29
N ILE A 81 13.42 -1.33 -0.31
CA ILE A 81 12.32 -0.67 0.39
C ILE A 81 11.22 -1.71 0.66
N ASN A 82 10.75 -1.78 1.89
CA ASN A 82 9.62 -2.62 2.28
C ASN A 82 8.40 -1.75 2.59
N MET A 83 7.32 -1.97 1.84
CA MET A 83 6.07 -1.25 1.98
C MET A 83 4.97 -2.22 2.44
N SER A 84 4.83 -2.37 3.77
CA SER A 84 3.80 -3.21 4.39
C SER A 84 2.51 -2.42 4.63
N TRP A 85 2.10 -1.64 3.66
CA TRP A 85 0.92 -0.78 3.67
C TRP A 85 0.35 -0.63 2.26
N GLY A 86 -0.81 0.00 2.14
CA GLY A 86 -1.44 0.27 0.85
C GLY A 86 -2.65 1.19 1.01
N TYR A 87 -3.22 1.57 -0.12
CA TYR A 87 -4.38 2.44 -0.16
C TYR A 87 -5.67 1.63 -0.33
N PHE A 88 -6.71 2.10 0.31
CA PHE A 88 -8.03 1.50 0.19
C PHE A 88 -9.12 2.58 0.18
N SER A 89 -10.27 2.22 -0.39
CA SER A 89 -11.52 2.95 -0.26
C SER A 89 -12.59 2.04 0.36
N ARG A 90 -13.77 2.59 0.62
CA ARG A 90 -14.91 1.82 1.13
C ARG A 90 -16.02 1.79 0.11
N TYR A 91 -16.79 0.71 0.14
CA TYR A 91 -18.06 0.63 -0.59
C TYR A 91 -19.11 1.48 0.14
N LEU A 92 -19.25 2.73 -0.27
CA LEU A 92 -20.17 3.68 0.36
C LEU A 92 -21.22 4.18 -0.62
N SER A 93 -22.44 4.41 -0.10
CA SER A 93 -23.52 5.08 -0.82
C SER A 93 -23.84 4.45 -2.19
N ILE A 94 -23.86 3.13 -2.26
CA ILE A 94 -24.09 2.37 -3.50
C ILE A 94 -25.53 2.59 -3.97
N THR A 95 -25.71 2.88 -5.27
CA THR A 95 -27.02 3.06 -5.91
C THR A 95 -27.32 2.00 -6.96
N GLY A 96 -26.31 1.28 -7.41
CA GLY A 96 -26.41 0.26 -8.44
C GLY A 96 -25.05 -0.09 -9.01
N GLY A 97 -25.04 -0.79 -10.14
CA GLY A 97 -23.79 -1.15 -10.81
C GLY A 97 -23.99 -2.17 -11.93
N ASN A 98 -22.92 -2.87 -12.26
CA ASN A 98 -22.91 -3.98 -13.19
C ASN A 98 -22.05 -5.12 -12.64
N TYR A 99 -22.58 -6.33 -12.71
CA TYR A 99 -21.89 -7.54 -12.33
C TYR A 99 -21.89 -8.54 -13.47
N ARG A 100 -20.72 -8.84 -14.02
CA ARG A 100 -20.55 -9.76 -15.15
C ARG A 100 -21.46 -9.44 -16.34
N GLY A 101 -21.59 -8.16 -16.68
CA GLY A 101 -22.44 -7.69 -17.77
C GLY A 101 -23.90 -7.45 -17.38
N THR A 102 -24.37 -7.88 -16.22
CA THR A 102 -25.76 -7.70 -15.78
C THR A 102 -25.90 -6.43 -14.92
N PRO A 103 -26.66 -5.43 -15.38
CA PRO A 103 -26.97 -4.25 -14.57
C PRO A 103 -27.83 -4.60 -13.35
N TRP A 104 -27.61 -3.87 -12.27
CA TRP A 104 -28.41 -3.98 -11.06
C TRP A 104 -28.62 -2.58 -10.45
N THR A 105 -29.69 -2.41 -9.68
CA THR A 105 -30.04 -1.16 -8.99
C THR A 105 -30.29 -1.40 -7.52
N GLY A 106 -30.17 -0.32 -6.74
CA GLY A 106 -30.42 -0.33 -5.31
C GLY A 106 -29.15 -0.49 -4.47
N ASN A 107 -29.36 -0.45 -3.18
CA ASN A 107 -28.33 -0.64 -2.17
C ASN A 107 -28.13 -2.14 -1.93
N SER A 108 -27.40 -2.79 -2.82
CA SER A 108 -27.23 -4.23 -2.76
C SER A 108 -26.24 -4.65 -1.67
N ARG A 109 -26.39 -5.89 -1.25
CA ARG A 109 -25.43 -6.52 -0.35
C ARG A 109 -24.10 -6.68 -1.07
N VAL A 110 -23.05 -6.15 -0.47
CA VAL A 110 -21.68 -6.18 -0.99
C VAL A 110 -21.26 -7.57 -1.49
N THR A 111 -21.65 -8.63 -0.76
CA THR A 111 -21.30 -10.02 -1.11
C THR A 111 -22.04 -10.58 -2.31
N ALA A 112 -23.26 -10.10 -2.63
CA ALA A 112 -24.07 -10.64 -3.72
C ALA A 112 -23.44 -10.43 -5.11
N TYR A 113 -22.63 -9.40 -5.25
CA TYR A 113 -21.97 -9.03 -6.49
C TYR A 113 -20.45 -9.13 -6.42
N GLY A 114 -19.93 -10.01 -5.55
CA GLY A 114 -18.50 -10.23 -5.41
C GLY A 114 -17.73 -9.05 -4.80
N MET A 115 -18.42 -8.07 -4.27
CA MET A 115 -17.81 -6.95 -3.57
C MET A 115 -17.36 -7.42 -2.18
N THR A 116 -16.22 -8.06 -2.14
CA THR A 116 -15.61 -8.60 -0.91
C THR A 116 -14.50 -7.70 -0.42
N GLY A 117 -14.08 -7.89 0.81
CA GLY A 117 -13.00 -7.13 1.41
C GLY A 117 -13.06 -7.22 2.93
N ARG A 118 -12.11 -6.57 3.59
CA ARG A 118 -12.10 -6.52 5.06
C ARG A 118 -13.12 -5.50 5.56
N PHE A 119 -14.01 -5.94 6.45
CA PHE A 119 -14.88 -5.05 7.20
C PHE A 119 -14.12 -4.43 8.38
N ASP A 120 -14.21 -3.11 8.55
CA ASP A 120 -13.49 -2.37 9.60
C ASP A 120 -14.38 -1.58 10.56
N GLY A 121 -15.66 -1.96 10.66
CA GLY A 121 -16.67 -1.26 11.45
C GLY A 121 -17.33 -0.08 10.74
N ALA A 122 -16.68 0.51 9.74
CA ALA A 122 -17.22 1.60 8.93
C ALA A 122 -17.61 1.16 7.51
N GLY A 123 -17.38 -0.10 7.16
CA GLY A 123 -17.73 -0.68 5.88
C GLY A 123 -16.67 -1.64 5.34
N TYR A 124 -16.98 -2.29 4.23
CA TYR A 124 -16.01 -3.13 3.53
C TYR A 124 -15.02 -2.26 2.75
N ARG A 125 -13.76 -2.62 2.84
CA ARG A 125 -12.66 -1.95 2.11
C ARG A 125 -12.41 -2.66 0.79
N HIS A 126 -12.05 -1.88 -0.21
CA HIS A 126 -11.44 -2.39 -1.45
C HIS A 126 -10.16 -1.61 -1.77
N PRO A 127 -9.16 -2.25 -2.39
CA PRO A 127 -7.93 -1.57 -2.74
C PRO A 127 -8.20 -0.52 -3.83
N VAL A 128 -7.40 0.54 -3.82
CA VAL A 128 -7.48 1.60 -4.82
C VAL A 128 -6.11 1.95 -5.34
N ARG A 129 -6.06 2.27 -6.62
CA ARG A 129 -4.87 2.80 -7.27
C ARG A 129 -4.67 4.27 -6.90
N VAL A 130 -3.41 4.63 -6.65
CA VAL A 130 -2.95 6.02 -6.51
C VAL A 130 -1.86 6.24 -7.56
N ALA A 131 -2.21 6.86 -8.68
CA ALA A 131 -1.33 6.96 -9.85
C ALA A 131 -0.01 7.69 -9.56
N SER A 132 0.00 8.69 -8.68
CA SER A 132 1.23 9.37 -8.26
C SER A 132 2.18 8.42 -7.53
N VAL A 133 1.66 7.57 -6.65
CA VAL A 133 2.48 6.56 -5.94
C VAL A 133 3.04 5.52 -6.90
N ASP A 134 2.28 5.12 -7.92
CA ASP A 134 2.78 4.21 -8.94
C ASP A 134 3.96 4.82 -9.70
N ALA A 135 3.85 6.10 -10.08
CA ALA A 135 4.94 6.81 -10.76
C ALA A 135 6.21 6.92 -9.90
N ASP A 136 6.05 7.25 -8.63
CA ASP A 136 7.17 7.31 -7.66
C ASP A 136 7.84 5.93 -7.49
N VAL A 137 7.05 4.85 -7.49
CA VAL A 137 7.57 3.48 -7.41
C VAL A 137 8.33 3.09 -8.68
N ASP A 138 7.81 3.46 -9.86
CA ASP A 138 8.51 3.24 -11.13
C ASP A 138 9.88 3.94 -11.11
N GLU A 139 9.94 5.20 -10.65
CA GLU A 139 11.20 5.94 -10.52
C GLU A 139 12.20 5.29 -9.54
N LEU A 140 11.72 4.70 -8.44
CA LEU A 140 12.58 3.93 -7.53
C LEU A 140 13.16 2.69 -8.21
N ILE A 141 12.35 1.95 -8.96
CA ILE A 141 12.78 0.75 -9.69
C ILE A 141 13.80 1.12 -10.77
N GLU A 142 13.54 2.17 -11.53
CA GLU A 142 14.47 2.70 -12.55
C GLU A 142 15.80 3.15 -11.94
N ALA A 143 15.78 3.69 -10.73
CA ALA A 143 16.98 4.03 -9.98
C ALA A 143 17.75 2.80 -9.45
N GLY A 144 17.21 1.59 -9.55
CA GLY A 144 17.84 0.35 -9.10
C GLY A 144 17.48 -0.03 -7.64
N VAL A 145 16.46 0.57 -7.06
CA VAL A 145 15.93 0.18 -5.74
C VAL A 145 15.05 -1.05 -5.89
N ILE A 146 15.21 -2.03 -5.02
CA ILE A 146 14.35 -3.22 -4.94
C ILE A 146 13.13 -2.86 -4.10
N VAL A 147 11.94 -2.99 -4.68
CA VAL A 147 10.69 -2.63 -4.02
C VAL A 147 9.92 -3.89 -3.65
N CYS A 148 9.62 -4.05 -2.36
CA CYS A 148 8.80 -5.12 -1.80
C CYS A 148 7.49 -4.55 -1.27
N ILE A 149 6.37 -5.04 -1.79
CA ILE A 149 5.03 -4.54 -1.45
C ILE A 149 4.20 -5.67 -0.86
N ALA A 150 3.42 -5.36 0.19
CA ALA A 150 2.50 -6.31 0.77
C ALA A 150 1.35 -6.64 -0.20
N ALA A 151 0.96 -7.91 -0.28
CA ALA A 151 -0.20 -8.34 -1.07
C ALA A 151 -1.55 -7.91 -0.46
N GLY A 152 -1.55 -7.36 0.74
CA GLY A 152 -2.75 -6.96 1.46
C GLY A 152 -3.42 -8.10 2.24
N ASN A 153 -4.42 -7.74 3.05
CA ASN A 153 -5.13 -8.66 3.97
C ASN A 153 -6.66 -8.61 3.76
N ASN A 154 -7.10 -8.14 2.60
CA ASN A 154 -8.52 -7.84 2.41
C ASN A 154 -9.30 -8.99 1.76
N TYR A 155 -8.63 -10.08 1.37
CA TYR A 155 -9.25 -11.22 0.67
C TYR A 155 -10.03 -10.78 -0.58
N HIS A 156 -9.54 -9.73 -1.24
CA HIS A 156 -10.20 -9.14 -2.38
C HIS A 156 -9.77 -9.82 -3.67
N LYS A 157 -10.74 -10.19 -4.51
CA LYS A 157 -10.44 -10.73 -5.84
C LYS A 157 -9.86 -9.63 -6.73
N ILE A 158 -8.77 -9.96 -7.42
CA ILE A 158 -8.24 -9.16 -8.49
C ILE A 158 -8.43 -9.92 -9.80
N ALA A 159 -9.04 -9.27 -10.76
CA ALA A 159 -9.31 -9.78 -12.07
C ALA A 159 -8.34 -9.21 -13.10
N ASN A 160 -7.82 -10.03 -13.99
CA ASN A 160 -7.12 -9.57 -15.17
C ASN A 160 -8.11 -9.21 -16.28
N THR A 161 -7.63 -8.62 -17.38
CA THR A 161 -8.48 -8.12 -18.47
C THR A 161 -9.34 -9.18 -19.16
N SER A 162 -8.97 -10.45 -19.09
CA SER A 162 -9.72 -11.58 -19.65
C SER A 162 -10.71 -12.22 -18.67
N ASP A 163 -10.66 -11.83 -17.39
CA ASP A 163 -11.58 -12.36 -16.37
C ASP A 163 -12.96 -11.70 -16.51
N PRO A 164 -14.06 -12.46 -16.42
CA PRO A 164 -15.41 -11.90 -16.49
C PRO A 164 -15.72 -10.89 -15.40
N ASP A 165 -14.95 -10.88 -14.31
CA ASP A 165 -15.12 -9.94 -13.20
C ASP A 165 -14.37 -8.61 -13.40
N TYR A 166 -13.52 -8.50 -14.43
CA TYR A 166 -12.69 -7.32 -14.66
C TYR A 166 -13.50 -6.01 -14.77
N ASN A 167 -14.65 -6.06 -15.42
CA ASN A 167 -15.50 -4.91 -15.67
C ASN A 167 -16.64 -4.72 -14.64
N ASN A 168 -16.61 -5.45 -13.53
CA ASN A 168 -17.57 -5.25 -12.46
C ASN A 168 -17.39 -3.86 -11.85
N TYR A 169 -18.48 -3.11 -11.73
CA TYR A 169 -18.45 -1.79 -11.11
C TYR A 169 -19.71 -1.53 -10.27
N TYR A 170 -19.59 -0.58 -9.37
CA TYR A 170 -20.72 0.03 -8.70
C TYR A 170 -20.79 1.54 -8.99
N THR A 171 -21.97 2.11 -8.86
CA THR A 171 -22.21 3.55 -8.85
C THR A 171 -22.60 3.97 -7.44
N ASN A 172 -22.24 5.20 -7.07
CA ASN A 172 -22.60 5.78 -5.80
C ASN A 172 -23.56 6.98 -5.95
N THR A 173 -24.05 7.50 -4.83
CA THR A 173 -24.95 8.67 -4.82
C THR A 173 -24.34 9.94 -5.42
N PHE A 174 -23.01 9.99 -5.58
CA PHE A 174 -22.29 11.10 -6.22
C PHE A 174 -22.16 10.92 -7.75
N GLY A 175 -22.79 9.88 -8.32
CA GLY A 175 -22.70 9.56 -9.75
C GLY A 175 -21.35 8.99 -10.19
N GLN A 176 -20.48 8.61 -9.26
CA GLN A 176 -19.17 8.04 -9.59
C GLN A 176 -19.29 6.55 -9.88
N THR A 177 -18.61 6.10 -10.93
CA THR A 177 -18.42 4.67 -11.25
C THR A 177 -17.09 4.20 -10.66
N LYS A 178 -17.12 3.10 -9.91
CA LYS A 178 -15.96 2.49 -9.26
C LYS A 178 -15.83 1.03 -9.66
N TYR A 179 -14.78 0.69 -10.37
CA TYR A 179 -14.44 -0.69 -10.70
C TYR A 179 -13.73 -1.32 -9.49
N TYR A 180 -14.22 -2.44 -9.03
CA TYR A 180 -13.75 -3.01 -7.76
C TYR A 180 -12.95 -4.32 -7.89
N HIS A 181 -12.91 -4.94 -9.07
CA HIS A 181 -12.09 -6.10 -9.35
C HIS A 181 -10.92 -5.82 -10.30
N ARG A 182 -10.84 -4.66 -10.88
CA ARG A 182 -9.67 -4.31 -11.69
C ARG A 182 -8.46 -4.28 -10.78
N GLY A 183 -7.47 -5.08 -11.10
CA GLY A 183 -6.16 -4.95 -10.52
C GLY A 183 -5.75 -3.51 -10.66
N SER A 184 -5.61 -2.83 -9.54
CA SER A 184 -5.44 -1.41 -9.57
C SER A 184 -4.06 -1.10 -10.09
N SER A 185 -3.04 -1.29 -9.41
CA SER A 185 -1.68 -1.08 -9.84
C SER A 185 -0.87 -2.37 -9.67
N PRO A 186 0.12 -2.64 -10.52
CA PRO A 186 1.06 -3.71 -10.27
C PRO A 186 1.84 -3.50 -8.95
N TYR A 187 1.81 -2.30 -8.39
CA TYR A 187 2.56 -1.90 -7.21
C TYR A 187 1.69 -1.63 -5.98
N SER A 188 0.36 -1.58 -6.09
CA SER A 188 -0.48 -1.40 -4.91
C SER A 188 -0.70 -2.71 -4.18
N SER A 189 -0.72 -2.67 -2.86
CA SER A 189 -1.17 -3.80 -2.05
C SER A 189 -2.67 -4.02 -2.29
N ASN A 190 -3.00 -5.14 -2.85
CA ASN A 190 -4.37 -5.57 -3.10
C ASN A 190 -4.76 -6.67 -2.14
#